data_db27580bb8e27fd28b0680369de299e6
#
_entry.id   db27580bb8e27fd28b0680369de299e6
#
_cell.length_a   1.000
_cell.length_b   1.000
_cell.length_c   1.000
_cell.angle_alpha   90.00
_cell.angle_beta   90.00
_cell.angle_gamma   90.00
#
_symmetry.space_group_name_H-M   'P 1'
#
loop_
_entity.id
_entity.type
_entity.pdbx_description
1 polymer ?
#
loop_
_entity_poly.entity_id
_entity_poly.type
_entity_poly.pdbx_seq_one_letter_code
_entity_poly.pdbx_strand_id
1 'polypeptide(L)'
;VQSMDKLKAIAEKSGLKQFVVKTPENSTESILQQTALNYMKAADMLETFGVRLLLHNEAGDIQTKIAGKTAYEHLLDLCMGKVGAQVDVGWVQFGGEDPAAFLERNAARVQSVHHKDFGAGREPIDVPVGTGNVDLAACFRFAQSRDIPQLVDQEHFDSDVPGELQ
;
A
#
# COMPACT_ATOMS: atom_id res chain seq x y z
N VAL A 1 -15.02 21.22 -2.96
CA VAL A 1 -14.55 21.92 -4.17
C VAL A 1 -13.16 22.50 -3.91
N GLN A 2 -12.95 23.41 -2.93
CA GLN A 2 -11.64 24.05 -2.67
C GLN A 2 -10.48 23.06 -2.40
N SER A 3 -10.73 21.90 -1.79
CA SER A 3 -9.68 20.91 -1.51
C SER A 3 -9.24 20.16 -2.77
N MET A 4 -10.15 19.91 -3.71
CA MET A 4 -9.83 19.22 -4.97
C MET A 4 -9.06 20.12 -5.93
N ASP A 5 -9.40 21.41 -6.03
CA ASP A 5 -8.64 22.36 -6.84
C ASP A 5 -7.19 22.49 -6.35
N LYS A 6 -6.98 22.43 -5.01
CA LYS A 6 -5.65 22.39 -4.41
C LYS A 6 -4.89 21.11 -4.76
N LEU A 7 -5.55 19.94 -4.68
CA LEU A 7 -4.92 18.66 -5.05
C LEU A 7 -4.54 18.63 -6.52
N LYS A 8 -5.43 19.12 -7.41
CA LYS A 8 -5.13 19.26 -8.82
C LYS A 8 -3.92 20.15 -9.06
N ALA A 9 -3.88 21.33 -8.46
CA ALA A 9 -2.75 22.25 -8.58
C ALA A 9 -1.44 21.64 -8.05
N ILE A 10 -1.48 20.87 -6.97
CA ILE A 10 -0.33 20.12 -6.45
C ILE A 10 0.11 19.07 -7.46
N ALA A 11 -0.81 18.24 -7.96
CA ALA A 11 -0.50 17.19 -8.92
C ALA A 11 0.13 17.74 -10.21
N GLU A 12 -0.43 18.82 -10.75
CA GLU A 12 0.10 19.49 -11.95
C GLU A 12 1.49 20.08 -11.72
N LYS A 13 1.71 20.72 -10.57
CA LYS A 13 2.98 21.36 -10.24
C LYS A 13 4.09 20.37 -9.89
N SER A 14 3.75 19.28 -9.20
CA SER A 14 4.73 18.25 -8.74
C SER A 14 4.91 17.09 -9.70
N GLY A 15 4.04 16.95 -10.70
CA GLY A 15 4.00 15.76 -11.57
C GLY A 15 3.47 14.51 -10.89
N LEU A 16 2.76 14.65 -9.74
CA LEU A 16 2.21 13.54 -8.97
C LEU A 16 1.31 12.66 -9.84
N LYS A 17 1.54 11.34 -9.83
CA LYS A 17 0.76 10.36 -10.59
C LYS A 17 -0.09 9.45 -9.72
N GLN A 18 0.19 9.37 -8.45
CA GLN A 18 -0.48 8.50 -7.51
C GLN A 18 -0.82 9.25 -6.23
N PHE A 19 -1.98 8.97 -5.67
CA PHE A 19 -2.40 9.40 -4.35
C PHE A 19 -2.78 8.17 -3.54
N VAL A 20 -2.39 8.13 -2.27
CA VAL A 20 -2.52 6.93 -1.45
C VAL A 20 -3.49 7.17 -0.30
N VAL A 21 -4.34 6.20 -0.04
CA VAL A 21 -5.25 6.13 1.11
C VAL A 21 -5.06 4.81 1.85
N LYS A 22 -5.50 4.75 3.09
CA LYS A 22 -5.40 3.54 3.94
C LYS A 22 -6.76 2.90 4.16
N THR A 23 -6.75 1.62 4.52
CA THR A 23 -7.95 0.94 5.04
C THR A 23 -8.34 1.57 6.39
N PRO A 24 -9.63 1.80 6.67
CA PRO A 24 -10.06 2.30 7.97
C PRO A 24 -9.73 1.33 9.09
N GLU A 25 -9.31 1.86 10.25
CA GLU A 25 -9.16 1.06 11.47
C GLU A 25 -10.50 0.45 11.90
N ASN A 26 -10.42 -0.68 12.61
CA ASN A 26 -11.62 -1.41 13.10
C ASN A 26 -12.67 -1.68 12.01
N SER A 27 -12.21 -2.07 10.84
CA SER A 27 -13.04 -2.32 9.67
C SER A 27 -14.11 -3.37 9.93
N THR A 28 -15.34 -3.02 9.56
CA THR A 28 -16.48 -3.92 9.44
C THR A 28 -16.99 -3.89 8.01
N GLU A 29 -17.81 -4.86 7.62
CA GLU A 29 -18.45 -4.88 6.29
C GLU A 29 -19.09 -3.53 5.92
N SER A 30 -19.89 -2.96 6.82
CA SER A 30 -20.58 -1.68 6.60
C SER A 30 -19.60 -0.51 6.43
N ILE A 31 -18.53 -0.48 7.23
CA ILE A 31 -17.50 0.55 7.14
C ILE A 31 -16.78 0.45 5.78
N LEU A 32 -16.40 -0.76 5.36
CA LEU A 32 -15.73 -0.96 4.08
C LEU A 32 -16.62 -0.60 2.89
N GLN A 33 -17.92 -0.96 2.91
CA GLN A 33 -18.87 -0.57 1.87
C GLN A 33 -18.97 0.96 1.73
N GLN A 34 -19.12 1.66 2.84
CA GLN A 34 -19.18 3.13 2.82
C GLN A 34 -17.87 3.76 2.36
N THR A 35 -16.75 3.20 2.80
CA THR A 35 -15.40 3.65 2.40
C THR A 35 -15.18 3.44 0.91
N ALA A 36 -15.56 2.29 0.36
CA ALA A 36 -15.44 2.01 -1.07
C ALA A 36 -16.20 3.03 -1.92
N LEU A 37 -17.43 3.39 -1.53
CA LEU A 37 -18.20 4.43 -2.22
C LEU A 37 -17.48 5.79 -2.22
N ASN A 38 -16.86 6.16 -1.12
CA ASN A 38 -16.11 7.41 -1.01
C ASN A 38 -14.82 7.37 -1.84
N TYR A 39 -14.09 6.24 -1.80
CA TYR A 39 -12.85 6.06 -2.54
C TYR A 39 -13.09 5.99 -4.06
N MET A 40 -14.15 5.33 -4.50
CA MET A 40 -14.51 5.34 -5.92
C MET A 40 -14.82 6.75 -6.43
N LYS A 41 -15.57 7.56 -5.66
CA LYS A 41 -15.82 8.97 -6.01
C LYS A 41 -14.52 9.78 -6.08
N ALA A 42 -13.62 9.59 -5.11
CA ALA A 42 -12.31 10.26 -5.11
C ALA A 42 -11.46 9.81 -6.31
N ALA A 43 -11.44 8.51 -6.62
CA ALA A 43 -10.72 7.97 -7.76
C ALA A 43 -11.22 8.56 -9.10
N ASP A 44 -12.55 8.62 -9.30
CA ASP A 44 -13.15 9.24 -10.49
C ASP A 44 -12.73 10.71 -10.65
N MET A 45 -12.66 11.46 -9.55
CA MET A 45 -12.22 12.85 -9.56
C MET A 45 -10.72 12.98 -9.85
N LEU A 46 -9.87 12.16 -9.21
CA LEU A 46 -8.42 12.16 -9.40
C LEU A 46 -8.04 11.78 -10.84
N GLU A 47 -8.76 10.83 -11.43
CA GLU A 47 -8.53 10.39 -12.81
C GLU A 47 -8.71 11.52 -13.83
N THR A 48 -9.59 12.51 -13.56
CA THR A 48 -9.82 13.66 -14.47
C THR A 48 -8.58 14.51 -14.69
N PHE A 49 -7.58 14.41 -13.83
CA PHE A 49 -6.27 15.09 -13.97
C PHE A 49 -5.08 14.13 -13.93
N GLY A 50 -5.33 12.85 -14.28
CA GLY A 50 -4.29 11.87 -14.54
C GLY A 50 -3.59 11.32 -13.28
N VAL A 51 -4.25 11.37 -12.12
CA VAL A 51 -3.77 10.81 -10.86
C VAL A 51 -4.55 9.55 -10.50
N ARG A 52 -3.86 8.48 -10.14
CA ARG A 52 -4.46 7.23 -9.68
C ARG A 52 -4.60 7.23 -8.15
N LEU A 53 -5.71 6.71 -7.66
CA LEU A 53 -5.90 6.44 -6.25
C LEU A 53 -5.44 5.01 -5.94
N LEU A 54 -4.55 4.86 -4.96
CA LEU A 54 -4.06 3.57 -4.48
C LEU A 54 -4.45 3.36 -3.02
N LEU A 55 -4.71 2.12 -2.66
CA LEU A 55 -4.92 1.68 -1.29
C LEU A 55 -3.61 1.08 -0.76
N HIS A 56 -3.15 1.55 0.41
CA HIS A 56 -2.01 1.02 1.15
C HIS A 56 -2.49 0.13 2.28
N ASN A 57 -1.78 -0.98 2.53
CA ASN A 57 -2.07 -1.88 3.63
C ASN A 57 -1.18 -1.63 4.84
N GLU A 58 -1.76 -1.89 6.00
CA GLU A 58 -1.09 -2.05 7.29
C GLU A 58 -1.32 -3.47 7.81
N ALA A 59 -0.61 -3.88 8.87
CA ALA A 59 -0.77 -5.23 9.43
C ALA A 59 -2.21 -5.54 9.86
N GLY A 60 -2.91 -4.56 10.44
CA GLY A 60 -4.28 -4.73 10.92
C GLY A 60 -5.27 -5.10 9.82
N ASP A 61 -5.09 -4.55 8.62
CA ASP A 61 -5.96 -4.86 7.47
C ASP A 61 -5.72 -6.27 6.93
N ILE A 62 -4.48 -6.76 7.05
CA ILE A 62 -4.08 -8.11 6.65
C ILE A 62 -4.62 -9.14 7.66
N GLN A 63 -4.52 -8.83 8.97
CA GLN A 63 -5.00 -9.68 10.06
C GLN A 63 -6.54 -9.77 10.09
N THR A 64 -7.22 -8.66 9.83
CA THR A 64 -8.69 -8.61 9.84
C THR A 64 -9.25 -9.33 8.64
N LYS A 65 -10.11 -10.34 8.88
CA LYS A 65 -10.76 -11.12 7.81
C LYS A 65 -12.25 -10.77 7.74
N ILE A 66 -12.68 -10.37 6.54
CA ILE A 66 -14.08 -10.06 6.21
C ILE A 66 -14.44 -10.84 4.95
N ALA A 67 -15.54 -11.56 4.96
CA ALA A 67 -15.97 -12.43 3.86
C ALA A 67 -14.89 -13.41 3.38
N GLY A 68 -14.03 -13.89 4.28
CA GLY A 68 -12.96 -14.85 3.98
C GLY A 68 -11.70 -14.26 3.32
N LYS A 69 -11.63 -12.94 3.15
CA LYS A 69 -10.47 -12.20 2.62
C LYS A 69 -9.90 -11.26 3.67
N THR A 70 -8.70 -10.74 3.46
CA THR A 70 -8.19 -9.62 4.25
C THR A 70 -9.13 -8.40 4.08
N ALA A 71 -9.26 -7.55 5.10
CA ALA A 71 -10.03 -6.32 4.98
C ALA A 71 -9.52 -5.43 3.83
N TYR A 72 -8.20 -5.43 3.60
CA TYR A 72 -7.56 -4.78 2.47
C TYR A 72 -8.07 -5.32 1.11
N GLU A 73 -7.99 -6.64 0.89
CA GLU A 73 -8.45 -7.27 -0.36
C GLU A 73 -9.95 -7.08 -0.57
N HIS A 74 -10.73 -7.16 0.52
CA HIS A 74 -12.17 -6.98 0.44
C HIS A 74 -12.53 -5.53 0.05
N LEU A 75 -11.85 -4.53 0.61
CA LEU A 75 -12.05 -3.13 0.23
C LEU A 75 -11.66 -2.88 -1.24
N LEU A 76 -10.56 -3.46 -1.72
CA LEU A 76 -10.19 -3.40 -3.15
C LEU A 76 -11.27 -4.02 -4.06
N ASP A 77 -11.86 -5.14 -3.66
CA ASP A 77 -12.95 -5.77 -4.42
C ASP A 77 -14.18 -4.84 -4.49
N LEU A 78 -14.55 -4.24 -3.37
CA LEU A 78 -15.67 -3.29 -3.29
C LEU A 78 -15.43 -2.03 -4.14
N CYS A 79 -14.15 -1.65 -4.35
CA CYS A 79 -13.78 -0.53 -5.22
C CYS A 79 -13.84 -0.84 -6.72
N MET A 80 -14.16 -2.08 -7.13
CA MET A 80 -14.46 -2.47 -8.52
C MET A 80 -13.38 -2.06 -9.55
N GLY A 81 -12.10 -2.10 -9.15
CA GLY A 81 -10.96 -1.75 -10.02
C GLY A 81 -10.67 -0.26 -10.15
N LYS A 82 -11.47 0.63 -9.55
CA LYS A 82 -11.21 2.08 -9.56
C LYS A 82 -10.03 2.50 -8.69
N VAL A 83 -9.74 1.73 -7.66
CA VAL A 83 -8.62 1.93 -6.74
C VAL A 83 -7.59 0.83 -6.97
N GLY A 84 -6.33 1.22 -7.17
CA GLY A 84 -5.22 0.29 -7.30
C GLY A 84 -4.65 -0.13 -5.94
N ALA A 85 -3.79 -1.13 -5.94
CA ALA A 85 -3.10 -1.59 -4.75
C ALA A 85 -1.67 -1.03 -4.69
N GLN A 86 -1.33 -0.38 -3.58
CA GLN A 86 0.03 -0.16 -3.15
C GLN A 86 0.29 -1.16 -2.01
N VAL A 87 1.12 -2.17 -2.27
CA VAL A 87 1.36 -3.25 -1.31
C VAL A 87 2.66 -3.00 -0.56
N ASP A 88 2.56 -2.87 0.76
CA ASP A 88 3.71 -2.91 1.66
C ASP A 88 3.95 -4.35 2.11
N VAL A 89 5.07 -4.91 1.66
CA VAL A 89 5.41 -6.33 1.85
C VAL A 89 5.79 -6.65 3.30
N GLY A 90 6.36 -5.70 4.03
CA GLY A 90 6.67 -5.84 5.45
C GLY A 90 5.39 -5.99 6.28
N TRP A 91 4.42 -5.11 6.06
CA TRP A 91 3.14 -5.19 6.75
C TRP A 91 2.32 -6.42 6.35
N VAL A 92 2.45 -6.92 5.11
CA VAL A 92 1.85 -8.20 4.71
C VAL A 92 2.41 -9.34 5.56
N GLN A 93 3.75 -9.44 5.68
CA GLN A 93 4.38 -10.48 6.48
C GLN A 93 4.05 -10.34 7.96
N PHE A 94 4.12 -9.13 8.50
CA PHE A 94 3.77 -8.88 9.91
C PHE A 94 2.30 -9.19 10.19
N GLY A 95 1.42 -9.00 9.22
CA GLY A 95 0.02 -9.39 9.25
C GLY A 95 -0.24 -10.90 9.16
N GLY A 96 0.82 -11.70 8.96
CA GLY A 96 0.76 -13.16 8.97
C GLY A 96 0.52 -13.82 7.61
N GLU A 97 0.67 -13.07 6.52
CA GLU A 97 0.58 -13.59 5.15
C GLU A 97 1.98 -13.69 4.51
N ASP A 98 2.15 -14.57 3.54
CA ASP A 98 3.36 -14.62 2.71
C ASP A 98 3.33 -13.48 1.68
N PRO A 99 4.33 -12.56 1.68
CA PRO A 99 4.32 -11.38 0.81
C PRO A 99 4.35 -11.70 -0.68
N ALA A 100 5.13 -12.71 -1.09
CA ALA A 100 5.23 -13.07 -2.49
C ALA A 100 3.93 -13.70 -3.00
N ALA A 101 3.33 -14.60 -2.23
CA ALA A 101 2.02 -15.18 -2.54
C ALA A 101 0.92 -14.11 -2.54
N PHE A 102 1.01 -13.13 -1.62
CA PHE A 102 0.07 -12.00 -1.56
C PHE A 102 0.14 -11.15 -2.83
N LEU A 103 1.35 -10.79 -3.27
CA LEU A 103 1.58 -10.05 -4.49
C LEU A 103 1.04 -10.80 -5.72
N GLU A 104 1.36 -12.10 -5.85
CA GLU A 104 0.92 -12.89 -7.00
C GLU A 104 -0.61 -13.00 -7.09
N ARG A 105 -1.32 -13.28 -5.99
CA ARG A 105 -2.79 -13.38 -6.02
C ARG A 105 -3.48 -12.04 -6.25
N ASN A 106 -2.78 -10.92 -6.00
CA ASN A 106 -3.27 -9.57 -6.23
C ASN A 106 -2.68 -8.90 -7.49
N ALA A 107 -1.91 -9.63 -8.31
CA ALA A 107 -1.08 -9.09 -9.39
C ALA A 107 -1.83 -8.14 -10.34
N ALA A 108 -3.09 -8.44 -10.66
CA ALA A 108 -3.89 -7.63 -11.59
C ALA A 108 -4.19 -6.20 -11.08
N ARG A 109 -4.06 -5.95 -9.78
CA ARG A 109 -4.39 -4.67 -9.15
C ARG A 109 -3.21 -3.98 -8.48
N VAL A 110 -2.04 -4.64 -8.34
CA VAL A 110 -0.83 -4.05 -7.78
C VAL A 110 -0.26 -3.01 -8.75
N GLN A 111 -0.12 -1.78 -8.28
CA GLN A 111 0.39 -0.64 -9.05
C GLN A 111 1.59 0.03 -8.36
N SER A 112 1.93 -0.37 -7.16
CA SER A 112 3.12 0.06 -6.41
C SER A 112 3.46 -0.96 -5.34
N VAL A 113 4.75 -1.14 -5.04
CA VAL A 113 5.22 -2.00 -3.95
C VAL A 113 6.11 -1.19 -3.02
N HIS A 114 5.80 -1.22 -1.72
CA HIS A 114 6.68 -0.75 -0.66
C HIS A 114 7.50 -1.91 -0.13
N HIS A 115 8.80 -1.75 -0.16
CA HIS A 115 9.76 -2.67 0.44
C HIS A 115 10.12 -2.15 1.84
N LYS A 116 9.45 -2.72 2.83
CA LYS A 116 9.71 -2.54 4.25
C LYS A 116 10.24 -3.85 4.80
N ASP A 117 11.19 -3.79 5.73
CA ASP A 117 11.77 -4.97 6.36
C ASP A 117 11.69 -4.87 7.87
N PHE A 118 11.41 -6.00 8.52
CA PHE A 118 11.30 -6.07 9.96
C PHE A 118 12.29 -7.05 10.53
N GLY A 119 12.87 -6.68 11.70
CA GLY A 119 13.69 -7.57 12.50
C GLY A 119 12.90 -8.76 13.05
N ALA A 120 13.62 -9.75 13.56
CA ALA A 120 13.00 -10.89 14.23
C ALA A 120 12.33 -10.45 15.53
N GLY A 121 11.08 -10.89 15.77
CA GLY A 121 10.37 -10.58 17.00
C GLY A 121 8.86 -10.48 16.83
N ARG A 122 8.21 -10.11 17.93
CA ARG A 122 6.75 -9.89 17.96
C ARG A 122 6.35 -8.45 17.67
N GLU A 123 7.30 -7.53 17.77
CA GLU A 123 7.08 -6.11 17.51
C GLU A 123 7.58 -5.77 16.10
N PRO A 124 6.91 -4.87 15.39
CA PRO A 124 7.32 -4.45 14.05
C PRO A 124 8.49 -3.47 14.14
N ILE A 125 9.67 -3.99 14.51
CA ILE A 125 10.89 -3.18 14.55
C ILE A 125 11.44 -3.06 13.16
N ASP A 126 11.37 -1.85 12.60
CA ASP A 126 11.90 -1.49 11.31
C ASP A 126 13.42 -1.66 11.28
N VAL A 127 13.93 -2.33 10.26
CA VAL A 127 15.37 -2.51 10.04
C VAL A 127 15.73 -2.14 8.60
N PRO A 128 17.00 -1.83 8.31
CA PRO A 128 17.41 -1.54 6.95
C PRO A 128 16.99 -2.65 5.98
N VAL A 129 16.41 -2.27 4.87
CA VAL A 129 15.89 -3.18 3.84
C VAL A 129 16.97 -4.19 3.42
N GLY A 130 16.66 -5.47 3.52
CA GLY A 130 17.58 -6.59 3.25
C GLY A 130 18.34 -7.10 4.47
N THR A 131 18.11 -6.56 5.67
CA THR A 131 18.73 -7.03 6.92
C THR A 131 17.74 -7.71 7.87
N GLY A 132 16.47 -7.70 7.54
CA GLY A 132 15.40 -8.32 8.29
C GLY A 132 15.02 -9.71 7.82
N ASN A 133 13.76 -10.05 7.95
CA ASN A 133 13.26 -11.40 7.72
C ASN A 133 12.19 -11.50 6.62
N VAL A 134 11.91 -10.41 5.89
CA VAL A 134 10.99 -10.42 4.74
C VAL A 134 11.69 -11.01 3.52
N ASP A 135 11.04 -11.93 2.78
CA ASP A 135 11.58 -12.38 1.48
C ASP A 135 11.43 -11.29 0.41
N LEU A 136 12.25 -10.26 0.58
CA LEU A 136 12.28 -9.12 -0.34
C LEU A 136 12.72 -9.51 -1.75
N ALA A 137 13.57 -10.52 -1.89
CA ALA A 137 14.10 -10.91 -3.20
C ALA A 137 12.98 -11.40 -4.13
N ALA A 138 12.01 -12.16 -3.62
CA ALA A 138 10.84 -12.57 -4.39
C ALA A 138 9.94 -11.37 -4.74
N CYS A 139 9.73 -10.46 -3.79
CA CYS A 139 8.92 -9.25 -3.98
C CYS A 139 9.55 -8.29 -5.02
N PHE A 140 10.88 -8.10 -4.98
CA PHE A 140 11.60 -7.31 -5.98
C PHE A 140 11.46 -7.91 -7.38
N ARG A 141 11.64 -9.23 -7.53
CA ARG A 141 11.47 -9.91 -8.82
C ARG A 141 10.04 -9.78 -9.35
N PHE A 142 9.03 -9.91 -8.49
CA PHE A 142 7.63 -9.72 -8.86
C PHE A 142 7.41 -8.34 -9.48
N ALA A 143 7.80 -7.27 -8.79
CA ALA A 143 7.59 -5.90 -9.23
C ALA A 143 8.44 -5.58 -10.48
N GLN A 144 9.71 -6.01 -10.53
CA GLN A 144 10.59 -5.79 -11.66
C GLN A 144 10.08 -6.45 -12.94
N SER A 145 9.59 -7.70 -12.85
CA SER A 145 9.10 -8.43 -14.03
C SER A 145 7.83 -7.80 -14.66
N ARG A 146 7.16 -6.90 -13.94
CA ARG A 146 5.90 -6.25 -14.33
C ARG A 146 6.02 -4.74 -14.51
N ASP A 147 7.23 -4.21 -14.40
CA ASP A 147 7.51 -2.76 -14.47
C ASP A 147 6.66 -1.95 -13.45
N ILE A 148 6.47 -2.52 -12.25
CA ILE A 148 5.73 -1.89 -11.17
C ILE A 148 6.67 -0.98 -10.36
N PRO A 149 6.28 0.29 -10.07
CA PRO A 149 7.04 1.20 -9.21
C PRO A 149 7.33 0.58 -7.84
N GLN A 150 8.57 0.73 -7.39
CA GLN A 150 9.08 0.18 -6.15
C GLN A 150 9.65 1.30 -5.28
N LEU A 151 9.30 1.31 -4.01
CA LEU A 151 9.76 2.28 -3.03
C LEU A 151 10.33 1.55 -1.81
N VAL A 152 11.40 2.08 -1.25
CA VAL A 152 11.86 1.68 0.08
C VAL A 152 11.08 2.50 1.10
N ASP A 153 10.45 1.82 2.05
CA ASP A 153 9.73 2.45 3.16
C ASP A 153 10.44 2.08 4.47
N GLN A 154 11.17 3.04 5.00
CA GLN A 154 11.90 2.90 6.27
C GLN A 154 11.59 4.09 7.15
N GLU A 155 10.96 3.83 8.30
CA GLU A 155 10.46 4.87 9.22
C GLU A 155 11.41 5.13 10.38
N HIS A 156 12.26 4.17 10.72
CA HIS A 156 13.22 4.28 11.81
C HIS A 156 14.64 4.16 11.29
N PHE A 157 15.48 5.10 11.68
CA PHE A 157 16.91 5.11 11.38
C PHE A 157 17.66 5.12 12.71
N ASP A 158 18.59 4.19 12.88
CA ASP A 158 19.60 4.34 13.92
C ASP A 158 20.52 5.49 13.58
N SER A 159 20.80 6.37 14.52
CA SER A 159 21.64 7.55 14.34
C SER A 159 23.06 7.26 13.86
N ASP A 160 23.45 5.99 13.84
CA ASP A 160 24.78 5.51 13.43
C ASP A 160 24.81 4.89 12.03
N VAL A 161 23.75 4.99 11.23
CA VAL A 161 23.76 4.50 9.82
C VAL A 161 24.57 5.47 8.97
N PRO A 162 25.77 5.08 8.47
CA PRO A 162 26.55 5.92 7.57
C PRO A 162 25.78 6.12 6.26
N GLY A 163 25.42 7.35 5.95
CA GLY A 163 24.75 7.68 4.70
C GLY A 163 23.25 7.96 4.82
N GLU A 164 22.77 8.40 5.97
CA GLU A 164 21.43 8.99 6.08
C GLU A 164 21.22 9.96 4.91
N LEU A 165 20.17 9.69 4.16
CA LEU A 165 19.73 10.58 3.09
C LEU A 165 19.36 11.94 3.72
N GLN A 166 20.24 12.91 3.65
CA GLN A 166 19.97 14.31 3.97
C GLN A 166 19.23 14.98 2.82
#